data_b9ed9201ca0e96c1f7808f9fbf90a9c4
#
_entry.id   b9ed9201ca0e96c1f7808f9fbf90a9c4
#
_cell.length_a   1.000
_cell.length_b   1.000
_cell.length_c   1.000
_cell.angle_alpha   90.00
_cell.angle_beta   90.00
_cell.angle_gamma   90.00
#
_symmetry.space_group_name_H-M   'P 1'
#
loop_
_entity.id
_entity.type
_entity.pdbx_description
1 polymer ?
#
loop_
_entity_poly.entity_id
_entity_poly.type
_entity_poly.pdbx_seq_one_letter_code
_entity_poly.pdbx_strand_id
1 'polypeptide(L)'
;MKNSKADSQKNAVNTPTLSKRSLSAHVWLGLFVSAFMYIICLSGTLAVFHQELERWEQPQIPETSEVDIAVIEKAYDNFVETYPDETEHMYVVFHGTGIPRVVVENDHIAHFVNPDGSLGEVEQSHWTKMLVDLHLYLHLPKSFGMILVSAFGALLCALILSGFLAHPRIIKDAFRFRRGGTGLQENIDLHNRFSVWAAPFHLMIGVTGAYFGLATVLIGLVSQAFYAGDNQAVLDELFTPEPTLEQPLQKPQIGRAMEYIERHNPEGTPLFITIHEPNTPGQ
;
A
#
# COMPACT_ATOMS: atom_id res chain seq x y z
N MET A 1 48.66 -0.86 53.43
CA MET A 1 47.56 -0.19 52.75
C MET A 1 47.81 -0.07 51.21
N LYS A 2 48.16 -1.16 50.51
CA LYS A 2 48.42 -1.11 49.04
C LYS A 2 47.59 -2.08 48.21
N ASN A 3 46.73 -2.93 48.84
CA ASN A 3 45.91 -3.94 48.10
C ASN A 3 44.45 -3.60 47.86
N SER A 4 43.95 -2.46 48.37
CA SER A 4 42.54 -2.11 48.25
C SER A 4 42.16 -1.42 46.92
N LYS A 5 43.13 -0.86 46.18
CA LYS A 5 42.85 -0.18 44.87
C LYS A 5 42.87 -1.12 43.66
N ALA A 6 43.42 -2.32 43.81
CA ALA A 6 43.51 -3.30 42.70
C ALA A 6 42.22 -4.10 42.52
N ASP A 7 41.44 -4.31 43.58
CA ASP A 7 40.17 -5.06 43.51
C ASP A 7 38.98 -4.21 43.05
N SER A 8 39.04 -2.89 43.18
CA SER A 8 37.98 -1.99 42.72
C SER A 8 37.91 -1.84 41.19
N GLN A 9 39.00 -2.19 40.46
CA GLN A 9 39.04 -2.11 39.01
C GLN A 9 38.53 -3.37 38.27
N LYS A 10 38.36 -4.50 38.98
CA LYS A 10 37.90 -5.77 38.36
C LYS A 10 36.38 -5.91 38.21
N ASN A 11 35.60 -5.06 38.86
CA ASN A 11 34.12 -5.10 38.81
C ASN A 11 33.49 -3.97 37.97
N ALA A 12 34.19 -3.33 37.06
CA ALA A 12 33.60 -2.52 36.03
C ALA A 12 32.82 -3.49 35.12
N VAL A 13 31.54 -3.66 35.34
CA VAL A 13 30.60 -4.34 34.45
C VAL A 13 30.83 -3.71 33.06
N ASN A 14 31.40 -4.50 32.16
CA ASN A 14 31.76 -4.07 30.82
C ASN A 14 30.46 -3.86 30.03
N THR A 15 29.73 -2.77 30.32
CA THR A 15 28.47 -2.44 29.65
C THR A 15 28.80 -2.21 28.17
N PRO A 16 28.19 -2.98 27.26
CA PRO A 16 28.46 -2.83 25.84
C PRO A 16 28.12 -1.41 25.37
N THR A 17 28.98 -0.81 24.56
CA THR A 17 28.74 0.51 23.98
C THR A 17 27.46 0.53 23.15
N LEU A 18 26.85 1.71 22.96
CA LEU A 18 25.65 1.88 22.13
C LEU A 18 25.82 1.21 20.75
N SER A 19 26.96 1.42 20.09
CA SER A 19 27.26 0.81 18.79
C SER A 19 27.23 -0.72 18.82
N LYS A 20 27.78 -1.35 19.86
CA LYS A 20 27.74 -2.83 19.99
C LYS A 20 26.33 -3.35 20.24
N ARG A 21 25.54 -2.64 21.04
CA ARG A 21 24.12 -3.00 21.28
C ARG A 21 23.30 -2.86 20.00
N SER A 22 23.47 -1.76 19.28
CA SER A 22 22.80 -1.50 18.00
C SER A 22 23.20 -2.52 16.94
N LEU A 23 24.48 -2.92 16.86
CA LEU A 23 24.91 -3.97 15.96
C LEU A 23 24.24 -5.31 16.27
N SER A 24 24.22 -5.70 17.55
CA SER A 24 23.54 -6.94 17.96
C SER A 24 22.06 -6.91 17.62
N ALA A 25 21.36 -5.82 17.91
CA ALA A 25 19.95 -5.65 17.57
C ALA A 25 19.72 -5.69 16.05
N HIS A 26 20.57 -5.00 15.28
CA HIS A 26 20.49 -4.98 13.81
C HIS A 26 20.67 -6.37 13.21
N VAL A 27 21.64 -7.15 13.70
CA VAL A 27 21.88 -8.51 13.19
C VAL A 27 20.71 -9.44 13.48
N TRP A 28 20.23 -9.46 14.72
CA TRP A 28 19.11 -10.34 15.10
C TRP A 28 17.81 -9.95 14.41
N LEU A 29 17.50 -8.65 14.38
CA LEU A 29 16.32 -8.14 13.70
C LEU A 29 16.39 -8.39 12.19
N GLY A 30 17.56 -8.12 11.60
CA GLY A 30 17.83 -8.36 10.17
C GLY A 30 17.65 -9.82 9.79
N LEU A 31 18.19 -10.75 10.60
CA LEU A 31 18.04 -12.18 10.35
C LEU A 31 16.56 -12.62 10.40
N PHE A 32 15.81 -12.14 11.39
CA PHE A 32 14.39 -12.46 11.54
C PHE A 32 13.54 -11.90 10.40
N VAL A 33 13.81 -10.66 9.98
CA VAL A 33 12.95 -9.91 9.04
C VAL A 33 13.32 -10.19 7.57
N SER A 34 14.59 -10.59 7.30
CA SER A 34 15.13 -10.61 5.93
C SER A 34 14.35 -11.46 4.93
N ALA A 35 13.88 -12.65 5.33
CA ALA A 35 13.14 -13.55 4.44
C ALA A 35 11.78 -12.94 4.04
N PHE A 36 11.04 -12.36 4.99
CA PHE A 36 9.77 -11.70 4.73
C PHE A 36 9.97 -10.44 3.89
N MET A 37 10.96 -9.63 4.24
CA MET A 37 11.31 -8.43 3.47
C MET A 37 11.71 -8.76 2.04
N TYR A 38 12.42 -9.86 1.81
CA TYR A 38 12.74 -10.29 0.46
C TYR A 38 11.48 -10.59 -0.36
N ILE A 39 10.53 -11.34 0.20
CA ILE A 39 9.26 -11.67 -0.46
C ILE A 39 8.44 -10.40 -0.72
N ILE A 40 8.28 -9.54 0.29
CA ILE A 40 7.51 -8.28 0.18
C ILE A 40 8.14 -7.37 -0.86
N CYS A 41 9.47 -7.14 -0.82
CA CYS A 41 10.14 -6.27 -1.78
C CYS A 41 10.12 -6.84 -3.20
N LEU A 42 10.30 -8.15 -3.37
CA LEU A 42 10.26 -8.79 -4.69
C LEU A 42 8.86 -8.70 -5.30
N SER A 43 7.82 -9.07 -4.53
CA SER A 43 6.43 -8.99 -5.01
C SER A 43 6.02 -7.55 -5.31
N GLY A 44 6.41 -6.58 -4.46
CA GLY A 44 6.16 -5.16 -4.71
C GLY A 44 6.88 -4.62 -5.94
N THR A 45 8.12 -5.08 -6.20
CA THR A 45 8.84 -4.72 -7.42
C THR A 45 8.13 -5.22 -8.68
N LEU A 46 7.57 -6.43 -8.63
CA LEU A 46 6.79 -6.99 -9.74
C LEU A 46 5.42 -6.31 -9.85
N ALA A 47 4.78 -5.99 -8.72
CA ALA A 47 3.48 -5.31 -8.68
C ALA A 47 3.52 -3.88 -9.25
N VAL A 48 4.68 -3.24 -9.36
CA VAL A 48 4.83 -1.96 -10.08
C VAL A 48 4.37 -2.09 -11.54
N PHE A 49 4.51 -3.28 -12.14
CA PHE A 49 4.10 -3.58 -13.50
C PHE A 49 2.69 -4.19 -13.59
N HIS A 50 1.81 -3.91 -12.60
CA HIS A 50 0.48 -4.50 -12.56
C HIS A 50 -0.32 -4.24 -13.84
N GLN A 51 -0.24 -3.04 -14.40
CA GLN A 51 -0.95 -2.69 -15.64
C GLN A 51 -0.48 -3.50 -16.86
N GLU A 52 0.83 -3.66 -17.01
CA GLU A 52 1.39 -4.48 -18.09
C GLU A 52 1.03 -5.96 -17.93
N LEU A 53 0.97 -6.44 -16.68
CA LEU A 53 0.55 -7.79 -16.37
C LEU A 53 -0.94 -7.99 -16.66
N GLU A 54 -1.82 -7.08 -16.25
CA GLU A 54 -3.25 -7.11 -16.58
C GLU A 54 -3.50 -7.09 -18.09
N ARG A 55 -2.75 -6.25 -18.81
CA ARG A 55 -2.80 -6.23 -20.27
C ARG A 55 -2.37 -7.56 -20.88
N TRP A 56 -1.35 -8.20 -20.31
CA TRP A 56 -0.88 -9.50 -20.76
C TRP A 56 -1.86 -10.63 -20.41
N GLU A 57 -2.54 -10.58 -19.27
CA GLU A 57 -3.52 -11.59 -18.87
C GLU A 57 -4.79 -11.56 -19.73
N GLN A 58 -5.25 -10.38 -20.13
CA GLN A 58 -6.43 -10.19 -20.97
C GLN A 58 -6.12 -9.31 -22.19
N PRO A 59 -5.32 -9.81 -23.16
CA PRO A 59 -4.87 -9.03 -24.30
C PRO A 59 -5.96 -8.76 -25.32
N GLN A 60 -7.09 -9.47 -25.27
CA GLN A 60 -8.23 -9.34 -26.19
C GLN A 60 -9.13 -8.16 -25.83
N ILE A 61 -9.01 -7.59 -24.63
CA ILE A 61 -9.85 -6.48 -24.19
C ILE A 61 -9.47 -5.22 -24.96
N PRO A 62 -10.46 -4.57 -25.63
CA PRO A 62 -10.19 -3.37 -26.40
C PRO A 62 -9.75 -2.22 -25.47
N GLU A 63 -8.82 -1.42 -25.98
CA GLU A 63 -8.36 -0.21 -25.32
C GLU A 63 -8.97 0.99 -26.06
N THR A 64 -9.65 1.87 -25.32
CA THR A 64 -10.24 3.08 -25.85
C THR A 64 -9.81 4.30 -25.05
N SER A 65 -9.34 5.34 -25.74
CA SER A 65 -8.90 6.58 -25.10
C SER A 65 -10.03 7.58 -24.84
N GLU A 66 -11.15 7.41 -25.49
CA GLU A 66 -12.32 8.28 -25.38
C GLU A 66 -13.54 7.43 -25.05
N VAL A 67 -14.27 7.80 -24.01
CA VAL A 67 -15.49 7.12 -23.59
C VAL A 67 -16.60 8.15 -23.51
N ASP A 68 -17.65 7.95 -24.33
CA ASP A 68 -18.86 8.77 -24.29
C ASP A 68 -19.59 8.53 -22.95
N ILE A 69 -20.05 9.60 -22.33
CA ILE A 69 -20.84 9.56 -21.10
C ILE A 69 -22.08 8.67 -21.29
N ALA A 70 -22.73 8.73 -22.44
CA ALA A 70 -23.88 7.89 -22.75
C ALA A 70 -23.55 6.38 -22.76
N VAL A 71 -22.34 6.03 -23.17
CA VAL A 71 -21.82 4.64 -23.11
C VAL A 71 -21.66 4.18 -21.67
N ILE A 72 -21.14 5.06 -20.82
CA ILE A 72 -20.94 4.78 -19.39
C ILE A 72 -22.29 4.61 -18.66
N GLU A 73 -23.22 5.53 -18.90
CA GLU A 73 -24.56 5.44 -18.30
C GLU A 73 -25.29 4.16 -18.73
N LYS A 74 -25.16 3.78 -19.99
CA LYS A 74 -25.71 2.52 -20.49
C LYS A 74 -25.03 1.30 -19.86
N ALA A 75 -23.71 1.34 -19.70
CA ALA A 75 -22.97 0.25 -19.05
C ALA A 75 -23.38 0.09 -17.59
N TYR A 76 -23.54 1.21 -16.88
CA TYR A 76 -24.08 1.23 -15.53
C TYR A 76 -25.47 0.57 -15.45
N ASP A 77 -26.40 0.98 -16.33
CA ASP A 77 -27.75 0.42 -16.37
C ASP A 77 -27.72 -1.09 -16.63
N ASN A 78 -26.94 -1.53 -17.62
CA ASN A 78 -26.77 -2.95 -17.91
C ASN A 78 -26.18 -3.74 -16.75
N PHE A 79 -25.28 -3.12 -15.99
CA PHE A 79 -24.65 -3.76 -14.84
C PHE A 79 -25.65 -3.95 -13.70
N VAL A 80 -26.43 -2.91 -13.35
CA VAL A 80 -27.45 -2.98 -12.30
C VAL A 80 -28.58 -3.95 -12.69
N GLU A 81 -28.97 -4.00 -13.97
CA GLU A 81 -29.97 -4.96 -14.44
C GLU A 81 -29.47 -6.41 -14.34
N THR A 82 -28.17 -6.63 -14.61
CA THR A 82 -27.56 -7.96 -14.61
C THR A 82 -27.25 -8.44 -13.19
N TYR A 83 -26.88 -7.52 -12.30
CA TYR A 83 -26.47 -7.77 -10.91
C TYR A 83 -27.30 -6.92 -9.94
N PRO A 84 -28.59 -7.29 -9.71
CA PRO A 84 -29.49 -6.50 -8.88
C PRO A 84 -29.27 -6.68 -7.38
N ASP A 85 -28.34 -7.53 -6.96
CA ASP A 85 -28.05 -7.78 -5.55
C ASP A 85 -27.53 -6.50 -4.86
N GLU A 86 -27.89 -6.36 -3.59
CA GLU A 86 -27.42 -5.24 -2.77
C GLU A 86 -25.88 -5.24 -2.68
N THR A 87 -25.29 -4.07 -2.86
CA THR A 87 -23.85 -3.82 -2.73
C THR A 87 -23.64 -2.50 -2.01
N GLU A 88 -22.60 -2.41 -1.19
CA GLU A 88 -22.26 -1.15 -0.51
C GLU A 88 -21.64 -0.14 -1.48
N HIS A 89 -20.91 -0.64 -2.48
CA HIS A 89 -20.21 0.21 -3.41
C HIS A 89 -20.37 -0.27 -4.85
N MET A 90 -20.50 0.69 -5.75
CA MET A 90 -20.31 0.51 -7.18
C MET A 90 -19.29 1.53 -7.68
N TYR A 91 -18.47 1.09 -8.62
CA TYR A 91 -17.46 1.94 -9.21
C TYR A 91 -17.60 1.94 -10.72
N VAL A 92 -17.41 3.11 -11.32
CA VAL A 92 -17.07 3.24 -12.72
C VAL A 92 -15.63 3.71 -12.77
N VAL A 93 -14.75 2.82 -13.17
CA VAL A 93 -13.31 3.08 -13.23
C VAL A 93 -12.94 3.51 -14.65
N PHE A 94 -12.31 4.67 -14.75
CA PHE A 94 -11.80 5.21 -16.01
C PHE A 94 -10.31 4.90 -16.12
N HIS A 95 -9.81 4.95 -17.33
CA HIS A 95 -8.42 4.62 -17.60
C HIS A 95 -7.38 5.61 -17.02
N GLY A 96 -7.77 6.82 -16.63
CA GLY A 96 -6.85 7.79 -16.02
C GLY A 96 -5.44 7.78 -16.64
N THR A 97 -4.43 7.47 -15.81
CA THR A 97 -3.04 7.29 -16.23
C THR A 97 -2.67 5.82 -16.51
N GLY A 98 -3.64 4.92 -16.40
CA GLY A 98 -3.45 3.47 -16.55
C GLY A 98 -3.72 2.93 -17.95
N ILE A 99 -4.15 1.67 -18.01
CA ILE A 99 -4.58 1.04 -19.27
C ILE A 99 -5.90 1.69 -19.69
N PRO A 100 -6.07 2.09 -20.96
CA PRO A 100 -7.28 2.77 -21.42
C PRO A 100 -8.45 1.78 -21.59
N ARG A 101 -8.92 1.24 -20.50
CA ARG A 101 -10.07 0.33 -20.37
C ARG A 101 -11.01 0.87 -19.33
N VAL A 102 -12.30 0.88 -19.62
CA VAL A 102 -13.33 1.25 -18.64
C VAL A 102 -13.87 0.00 -18.01
N VAL A 103 -14.04 0.06 -16.68
CA VAL A 103 -14.58 -1.04 -15.88
C VAL A 103 -15.79 -0.51 -15.10
N VAL A 104 -16.85 -1.30 -15.04
CA VAL A 104 -17.95 -1.14 -14.08
C VAL A 104 -17.90 -2.31 -13.13
N GLU A 105 -17.83 -2.01 -11.85
CA GLU A 105 -17.66 -3.03 -10.81
C GLU A 105 -18.50 -2.75 -9.56
N ASN A 106 -18.73 -3.78 -8.80
CA ASN A 106 -19.25 -3.71 -7.44
C ASN A 106 -18.30 -4.49 -6.50
N ASP A 107 -18.69 -4.66 -5.25
CA ASP A 107 -17.87 -5.38 -4.25
C ASP A 107 -17.56 -6.85 -4.61
N HIS A 108 -18.22 -7.40 -5.64
CA HIS A 108 -18.17 -8.82 -5.99
C HIS A 108 -17.60 -9.12 -7.37
N ILE A 109 -17.91 -8.30 -8.36
CA ILE A 109 -17.58 -8.55 -9.76
C ILE A 109 -17.26 -7.27 -10.52
N ALA A 110 -16.33 -7.37 -11.46
CA ALA A 110 -15.92 -6.29 -12.35
C ALA A 110 -16.07 -6.72 -13.81
N HIS A 111 -16.65 -5.86 -14.63
CA HIS A 111 -16.79 -6.06 -16.06
C HIS A 111 -16.14 -4.94 -16.85
N PHE A 112 -15.42 -5.29 -17.90
CA PHE A 112 -15.01 -4.30 -18.89
C PHE A 112 -16.24 -3.78 -19.64
N VAL A 113 -16.17 -2.52 -20.07
CA VAL A 113 -17.21 -1.87 -20.83
C VAL A 113 -16.83 -1.89 -22.31
N ASN A 114 -17.72 -2.44 -23.15
CA ASN A 114 -17.57 -2.41 -24.59
C ASN A 114 -17.89 -1.01 -25.17
N PRO A 115 -17.38 -0.66 -26.35
CA PRO A 115 -17.62 0.63 -26.98
C PRO A 115 -19.11 0.98 -27.21
N ASP A 116 -19.99 -0.01 -27.21
CA ASP A 116 -21.43 0.16 -27.36
C ASP A 116 -22.19 0.26 -26.03
N GLY A 117 -21.47 0.23 -24.89
CA GLY A 117 -22.04 0.26 -23.55
C GLY A 117 -22.56 -1.09 -23.05
N SER A 118 -22.36 -2.19 -23.77
CA SER A 118 -22.64 -3.52 -23.26
C SER A 118 -21.56 -3.97 -22.29
N LEU A 119 -21.90 -4.88 -21.36
CA LEU A 119 -20.91 -5.51 -20.48
C LEU A 119 -20.03 -6.45 -21.32
N GLY A 120 -18.74 -6.25 -21.21
CA GLY A 120 -17.73 -7.09 -21.82
C GLY A 120 -17.36 -8.29 -20.92
N GLU A 121 -16.15 -8.80 -21.11
CA GLU A 121 -15.64 -9.88 -20.28
C GLU A 121 -15.49 -9.44 -18.83
N VAL A 122 -15.57 -10.40 -17.92
CA VAL A 122 -15.23 -10.19 -16.51
C VAL A 122 -13.75 -9.89 -16.40
N GLU A 123 -13.39 -8.93 -15.57
CA GLU A 123 -12.01 -8.66 -15.24
C GLU A 123 -11.41 -9.84 -14.45
N GLN A 124 -10.34 -10.41 -14.97
CA GLN A 124 -9.67 -11.58 -14.40
C GLN A 124 -8.16 -11.41 -14.46
N SER A 125 -7.61 -10.77 -13.45
CA SER A 125 -6.16 -10.54 -13.31
C SER A 125 -5.54 -11.44 -12.24
N HIS A 126 -5.55 -12.75 -12.47
CA HIS A 126 -5.16 -13.73 -11.47
C HIS A 126 -3.70 -13.62 -11.02
N TRP A 127 -2.77 -13.48 -11.97
CA TRP A 127 -1.35 -13.34 -11.66
C TRP A 127 -1.03 -11.99 -11.04
N THR A 128 -1.60 -10.93 -11.58
CA THR A 128 -1.46 -9.58 -11.04
C THR A 128 -1.98 -9.53 -9.63
N LYS A 129 -3.19 -10.04 -9.41
CA LYS A 129 -3.81 -10.11 -8.08
C LYS A 129 -2.98 -10.95 -7.11
N MET A 130 -2.46 -12.10 -7.56
CA MET A 130 -1.57 -12.92 -6.74
C MET A 130 -0.33 -12.14 -6.27
N LEU A 131 0.31 -11.38 -7.15
CA LEU A 131 1.50 -10.59 -6.80
C LEU A 131 1.16 -9.43 -5.87
N VAL A 132 0.06 -8.73 -6.13
CA VAL A 132 -0.41 -7.62 -5.30
C VAL A 132 -0.84 -8.12 -3.92
N ASP A 133 -1.63 -9.18 -3.84
CA ASP A 133 -2.06 -9.78 -2.57
C ASP A 133 -0.87 -10.35 -1.77
N LEU A 134 0.15 -10.88 -2.44
CA LEU A 134 1.38 -11.31 -1.80
C LEU A 134 2.14 -10.12 -1.19
N HIS A 135 2.18 -8.98 -1.90
CA HIS A 135 2.83 -7.77 -1.41
C HIS A 135 2.10 -7.13 -0.23
N LEU A 136 0.77 -7.01 -0.34
CA LEU A 136 -0.04 -6.27 0.64
C LEU A 136 -0.40 -7.11 1.86
N TYR A 137 -0.59 -8.43 1.69
CA TYR A 137 -1.19 -9.28 2.72
C TYR A 137 -0.44 -10.59 2.97
N LEU A 138 0.62 -10.93 2.21
CA LEU A 138 1.30 -12.22 2.22
C LEU A 138 0.32 -13.41 2.02
N HIS A 139 -0.75 -13.22 1.25
CA HIS A 139 -1.87 -14.16 1.08
C HIS A 139 -2.56 -14.59 2.40
N LEU A 140 -2.39 -13.83 3.46
CA LEU A 140 -3.12 -13.99 4.71
C LEU A 140 -4.48 -13.28 4.64
N PRO A 141 -5.41 -13.53 5.59
CA PRO A 141 -6.64 -12.73 5.68
C PRO A 141 -6.31 -11.24 5.68
N LYS A 142 -6.99 -10.46 4.83
CA LYS A 142 -6.63 -9.06 4.48
C LYS A 142 -6.26 -8.21 5.69
N SER A 143 -7.14 -8.12 6.69
CA SER A 143 -6.90 -7.28 7.87
C SER A 143 -5.65 -7.69 8.65
N PHE A 144 -5.47 -9.00 8.88
CA PHE A 144 -4.30 -9.51 9.60
C PHE A 144 -3.02 -9.35 8.78
N GLY A 145 -3.08 -9.71 7.49
CA GLY A 145 -1.94 -9.62 6.58
C GLY A 145 -1.44 -8.19 6.41
N MET A 146 -2.37 -7.23 6.26
CA MET A 146 -2.03 -5.80 6.14
C MET A 146 -1.31 -5.28 7.40
N ILE A 147 -1.81 -5.61 8.59
CA ILE A 147 -1.15 -5.22 9.85
C ILE A 147 0.25 -5.85 9.93
N LEU A 148 0.38 -7.12 9.57
CA LEU A 148 1.67 -7.83 9.62
C LEU A 148 2.68 -7.22 8.64
N VAL A 149 2.30 -6.99 7.37
CA VAL A 149 3.17 -6.36 6.37
C VAL A 149 3.56 -4.95 6.79
N SER A 150 2.62 -4.18 7.34
CA SER A 150 2.91 -2.84 7.88
C SER A 150 3.85 -2.86 9.08
N ALA A 151 3.76 -3.89 9.93
CA ALA A 151 4.74 -4.10 10.99
C ALA A 151 6.15 -4.34 10.43
N PHE A 152 6.29 -5.07 9.31
CA PHE A 152 7.59 -5.20 8.62
C PHE A 152 8.10 -3.87 8.08
N GLY A 153 7.22 -2.97 7.63
CA GLY A 153 7.61 -1.59 7.26
C GLY A 153 8.22 -0.83 8.45
N ALA A 154 7.61 -0.91 9.63
CA ALA A 154 8.15 -0.32 10.86
C ALA A 154 9.47 -0.97 11.27
N LEU A 155 9.60 -2.30 11.14
CA LEU A 155 10.83 -3.03 11.42
C LEU A 155 11.95 -2.65 10.44
N LEU A 156 11.63 -2.38 9.17
CA LEU A 156 12.58 -1.85 8.19
C LEU A 156 13.14 -0.49 8.63
N CYS A 157 12.29 0.42 9.11
CA CYS A 157 12.74 1.68 9.67
C CYS A 157 13.68 1.47 10.87
N ALA A 158 13.35 0.55 11.78
CA ALA A 158 14.20 0.20 12.92
C ALA A 158 15.53 -0.41 12.48
N LEU A 159 15.55 -1.22 11.41
CA LEU A 159 16.78 -1.78 10.81
C LEU A 159 17.67 -0.67 10.25
N ILE A 160 17.11 0.29 9.53
CA ILE A 160 17.88 1.42 9.00
C ILE A 160 18.51 2.22 10.15
N LEU A 161 17.71 2.60 11.15
CA LEU A 161 18.20 3.37 12.29
C LEU A 161 19.28 2.62 13.08
N SER A 162 19.05 1.33 13.38
CA SER A 162 20.02 0.51 14.11
C SER A 162 21.32 0.30 13.31
N GLY A 163 21.24 0.18 11.99
CA GLY A 163 22.41 0.10 11.10
C GLY A 163 23.29 1.36 11.14
N PHE A 164 22.67 2.54 11.06
CA PHE A 164 23.38 3.81 11.21
C PHE A 164 24.03 3.98 12.59
N LEU A 165 23.34 3.58 13.65
CA LEU A 165 23.87 3.61 15.02
C LEU A 165 24.97 2.56 15.26
N ALA A 166 24.88 1.42 14.60
CA ALA A 166 25.90 0.35 14.68
C ALA A 166 27.22 0.73 14.05
N HIS A 167 27.18 1.55 12.99
CA HIS A 167 28.39 1.90 12.21
C HIS A 167 28.61 3.42 12.14
N PRO A 168 29.28 4.03 13.12
CA PRO A 168 29.46 5.49 13.18
C PRO A 168 30.15 6.15 11.97
N ARG A 169 30.80 5.36 11.12
CA ARG A 169 31.48 5.83 9.89
C ARG A 169 30.78 5.39 8.60
N ILE A 170 29.53 4.90 8.69
CA ILE A 170 28.84 4.24 7.58
C ILE A 170 28.79 5.12 6.32
N ILE A 171 28.52 6.41 6.44
CA ILE A 171 28.47 7.35 5.30
C ILE A 171 29.83 7.44 4.60
N LYS A 172 30.95 7.53 5.38
CA LYS A 172 32.28 7.59 4.80
C LYS A 172 32.66 6.26 4.13
N ASP A 173 32.32 5.16 4.76
CA ASP A 173 32.69 3.82 4.27
C ASP A 173 31.80 3.35 3.12
N ALA A 174 30.57 3.92 2.95
CA ALA A 174 29.71 3.67 1.81
C ALA A 174 30.28 4.08 0.45
N PHE A 175 31.33 4.92 0.43
CA PHE A 175 32.07 5.28 -0.79
C PHE A 175 33.38 4.50 -0.97
N ARG A 176 33.65 3.54 -0.06
CA ARG A 176 34.85 2.68 -0.13
C ARG A 176 34.41 1.27 -0.50
N PHE A 177 35.05 0.71 -1.51
CA PHE A 177 34.86 -0.68 -1.92
C PHE A 177 36.19 -1.38 -2.02
N ARG A 178 36.42 -2.36 -1.15
CA ARG A 178 37.67 -3.13 -1.08
C ARG A 178 37.55 -4.32 -2.03
N ARG A 179 38.15 -4.19 -3.21
CA ARG A 179 38.28 -5.31 -4.15
C ARG A 179 39.49 -6.16 -3.81
N GLY A 180 39.37 -7.50 -3.91
CA GLY A 180 40.45 -8.44 -3.62
C GLY A 180 40.60 -8.77 -2.14
N GLY A 181 39.59 -8.44 -1.32
CA GLY A 181 39.44 -8.92 0.05
C GLY A 181 38.85 -10.32 0.13
N THR A 182 38.46 -10.72 1.32
CA THR A 182 37.64 -11.93 1.47
C THR A 182 36.22 -11.68 0.99
N GLY A 183 35.51 -12.70 0.45
CA GLY A 183 34.12 -12.55 0.00
C GLY A 183 33.21 -11.98 1.08
N LEU A 184 33.46 -12.28 2.35
CA LEU A 184 32.74 -11.70 3.48
C LEU A 184 32.92 -10.17 3.56
N GLN A 185 34.14 -9.67 3.36
CA GLN A 185 34.42 -8.22 3.40
C GLN A 185 33.78 -7.50 2.22
N GLU A 186 33.78 -8.10 1.04
CA GLU A 186 33.12 -7.55 -0.14
C GLU A 186 31.58 -7.46 0.06
N ASN A 187 30.96 -8.49 0.62
CA ASN A 187 29.53 -8.50 0.93
C ASN A 187 29.15 -7.44 2.00
N ILE A 188 29.99 -7.27 3.02
CA ILE A 188 29.77 -6.21 4.03
C ILE A 188 29.88 -4.83 3.39
N ASP A 189 30.88 -4.60 2.54
CA ASP A 189 31.05 -3.31 1.85
C ASP A 189 29.90 -3.03 0.88
N LEU A 190 29.39 -4.04 0.18
CA LEU A 190 28.20 -3.93 -0.67
C LEU A 190 26.96 -3.61 0.14
N HIS A 191 26.73 -4.35 1.24
CA HIS A 191 25.60 -4.10 2.13
C HIS A 191 25.62 -2.66 2.66
N ASN A 192 26.75 -2.20 3.19
CA ASN A 192 26.89 -0.83 3.71
C ASN A 192 26.64 0.22 2.62
N ARG A 193 27.15 -0.01 1.42
CA ARG A 193 27.00 0.93 0.29
C ARG A 193 25.55 1.04 -0.15
N PHE A 194 24.92 -0.10 -0.47
CA PHE A 194 23.52 -0.10 -0.91
C PHE A 194 22.57 0.39 0.18
N SER A 195 22.82 0.02 1.43
CA SER A 195 22.00 0.48 2.56
C SER A 195 22.05 2.00 2.72
N VAL A 196 23.21 2.64 2.59
CA VAL A 196 23.31 4.11 2.72
C VAL A 196 22.68 4.82 1.53
N TRP A 197 22.93 4.33 0.31
CA TRP A 197 22.43 4.99 -0.89
C TRP A 197 20.92 4.88 -1.04
N ALA A 198 20.38 3.72 -0.68
CA ALA A 198 18.95 3.47 -0.73
C ALA A 198 18.20 3.87 0.56
N ALA A 199 18.90 4.28 1.63
CA ALA A 199 18.28 4.59 2.92
C ALA A 199 17.13 5.61 2.84
N PRO A 200 17.23 6.74 2.12
CA PRO A 200 16.12 7.69 2.02
C PRO A 200 14.88 7.06 1.37
N PHE A 201 15.08 6.27 0.31
CA PHE A 201 14.01 5.57 -0.37
C PHE A 201 13.39 4.47 0.52
N HIS A 202 14.23 3.63 1.13
CA HIS A 202 13.75 2.58 2.03
C HIS A 202 13.05 3.14 3.26
N LEU A 203 13.50 4.29 3.79
CA LEU A 203 12.83 4.96 4.89
C LEU A 203 11.45 5.47 4.48
N MET A 204 11.34 6.06 3.29
CA MET A 204 10.06 6.54 2.75
C MET A 204 9.06 5.38 2.61
N ILE A 205 9.46 4.29 1.93
CA ILE A 205 8.55 3.13 1.74
C ILE A 205 8.25 2.42 3.05
N GLY A 206 9.20 2.36 4.00
CA GLY A 206 9.00 1.78 5.31
C GLY A 206 7.98 2.56 6.14
N VAL A 207 8.07 3.89 6.14
CA VAL A 207 7.12 4.77 6.86
C VAL A 207 5.73 4.72 6.21
N THR A 208 5.64 4.87 4.90
CA THR A 208 4.35 4.83 4.19
C THR A 208 3.69 3.45 4.27
N GLY A 209 4.46 2.38 4.08
CA GLY A 209 3.94 1.02 4.23
C GLY A 209 3.51 0.68 5.65
N ALA A 210 4.25 1.17 6.67
CA ALA A 210 3.84 1.04 8.06
C ALA A 210 2.52 1.78 8.35
N TYR A 211 2.34 2.98 7.76
CA TYR A 211 1.15 3.79 7.97
C TYR A 211 -0.13 3.07 7.56
N PHE A 212 -0.17 2.44 6.38
CA PHE A 212 -1.40 1.86 5.83
C PHE A 212 -2.09 0.84 6.76
N GLY A 213 -1.36 -0.11 7.32
CA GLY A 213 -1.98 -1.11 8.20
C GLY A 213 -2.01 -0.67 9.67
N LEU A 214 -1.01 0.10 10.13
CA LEU A 214 -0.99 0.56 11.52
C LEU A 214 -1.97 1.70 11.79
N ALA A 215 -2.39 2.45 10.75
CA ALA A 215 -3.46 3.44 10.87
C ALA A 215 -4.77 2.81 11.38
N THR A 216 -5.15 1.65 10.86
CA THR A 216 -6.33 0.91 11.33
C THR A 216 -6.23 0.54 12.81
N VAL A 217 -5.04 0.09 13.24
CA VAL A 217 -4.78 -0.22 14.66
C VAL A 217 -4.87 1.05 15.51
N LEU A 218 -4.32 2.17 15.03
CA LEU A 218 -4.36 3.45 15.72
C LEU A 218 -5.80 3.97 15.86
N ILE A 219 -6.61 3.90 14.80
CA ILE A 219 -8.04 4.25 14.85
C ILE A 219 -8.74 3.41 15.92
N GLY A 220 -8.52 2.09 15.94
CA GLY A 220 -9.09 1.21 16.96
C GLY A 220 -8.67 1.57 18.40
N LEU A 221 -7.41 1.95 18.61
CA LEU A 221 -6.93 2.38 19.93
C LEU A 221 -7.53 3.73 20.35
N VAL A 222 -7.63 4.69 19.41
CA VAL A 222 -8.23 6.00 19.67
C VAL A 222 -9.72 5.86 19.97
N SER A 223 -10.44 5.04 19.21
CA SER A 223 -11.87 4.79 19.45
C SER A 223 -12.11 4.17 20.82
N GLN A 224 -11.31 3.21 21.22
CA GLN A 224 -11.41 2.62 22.57
C GLN A 224 -11.11 3.63 23.67
N ALA A 225 -10.12 4.51 23.47
CA ALA A 225 -9.70 5.45 24.50
C ALA A 225 -10.63 6.65 24.65
N PHE A 226 -11.24 7.15 23.57
CA PHE A 226 -11.93 8.44 23.55
C PHE A 226 -13.37 8.37 23.03
N TYR A 227 -13.76 7.30 22.29
CA TYR A 227 -15.06 7.20 21.62
C TYR A 227 -15.84 5.94 22.00
N ALA A 228 -15.58 5.37 23.17
CA ALA A 228 -16.25 4.15 23.68
C ALA A 228 -16.21 2.94 22.72
N GLY A 229 -15.20 2.87 21.85
CA GLY A 229 -15.03 1.80 20.86
C GLY A 229 -15.69 2.06 19.50
N ASP A 230 -16.28 3.23 19.30
CA ASP A 230 -16.90 3.62 18.04
C ASP A 230 -15.84 4.12 17.05
N ASN A 231 -15.46 3.26 16.09
CA ASN A 231 -14.52 3.62 15.03
C ASN A 231 -15.10 4.64 14.05
N GLN A 232 -16.42 4.59 13.81
CA GLN A 232 -17.06 5.52 12.89
C GLN A 232 -17.03 6.95 13.41
N ALA A 233 -17.26 7.15 14.69
CA ALA A 233 -17.15 8.48 15.30
C ALA A 233 -15.73 9.09 15.16
N VAL A 234 -14.67 8.26 15.16
CA VAL A 234 -13.30 8.73 14.88
C VAL A 234 -13.15 9.13 13.41
N LEU A 235 -13.72 8.34 12.51
CA LEU A 235 -13.65 8.63 11.07
C LEU A 235 -14.45 9.89 10.71
N ASP A 236 -15.64 10.07 11.28
CA ASP A 236 -16.49 11.24 11.05
C ASP A 236 -15.85 12.55 11.54
N GLU A 237 -14.95 12.46 12.55
CA GLU A 237 -14.19 13.63 12.99
C GLU A 237 -12.97 13.92 12.08
N LEU A 238 -12.39 12.89 11.49
CA LEU A 238 -11.23 13.03 10.59
C LEU A 238 -11.63 13.38 9.15
N PHE A 239 -12.78 12.89 8.71
CA PHE A 239 -13.31 13.05 7.36
C PHE A 239 -14.69 13.68 7.43
N THR A 240 -15.07 14.44 6.42
CA THR A 240 -16.44 14.94 6.32
C THR A 240 -17.41 13.75 6.15
N PRO A 241 -18.44 13.60 6.99
CA PRO A 241 -19.43 12.56 6.83
C PRO A 241 -20.08 12.62 5.44
N GLU A 242 -20.40 11.46 4.89
CA GLU A 242 -21.10 11.40 3.61
C GLU A 242 -22.50 12.01 3.75
N PRO A 243 -22.94 12.83 2.78
CA PRO A 243 -24.27 13.41 2.82
C PRO A 243 -25.32 12.31 2.62
N THR A 244 -26.25 12.17 3.55
CA THR A 244 -27.41 11.29 3.39
C THR A 244 -28.55 12.04 2.70
N LEU A 245 -29.12 11.43 1.68
CA LEU A 245 -30.30 11.97 1.00
C LEU A 245 -31.59 11.55 1.74
N GLU A 246 -32.57 12.45 1.81
CA GLU A 246 -33.87 12.12 2.39
C GLU A 246 -34.64 11.09 1.55
N GLN A 247 -34.37 11.01 0.26
CA GLN A 247 -34.95 10.05 -0.67
C GLN A 247 -33.87 9.51 -1.60
N PRO A 248 -33.89 8.20 -1.94
CA PRO A 248 -32.95 7.62 -2.88
C PRO A 248 -33.08 8.29 -4.25
N LEU A 249 -31.95 8.50 -4.91
CA LEU A 249 -31.97 8.84 -6.33
C LEU A 249 -32.46 7.62 -7.12
N GLN A 250 -33.35 7.85 -8.06
CA GLN A 250 -33.82 6.76 -8.95
C GLN A 250 -32.67 6.22 -9.84
N LYS A 251 -31.68 7.06 -10.11
CA LYS A 251 -30.50 6.74 -10.89
C LYS A 251 -29.39 7.75 -10.57
N PRO A 252 -28.14 7.30 -10.41
CA PRO A 252 -27.00 8.21 -10.22
C PRO A 252 -26.85 9.10 -11.46
N GLN A 253 -26.59 10.37 -11.23
CA GLN A 253 -26.47 11.38 -12.28
C GLN A 253 -25.03 11.47 -12.80
N ILE A 254 -24.51 10.36 -13.35
CA ILE A 254 -23.13 10.25 -13.82
C ILE A 254 -22.78 11.38 -14.80
N GLY A 255 -23.66 11.62 -15.79
CA GLY A 255 -23.47 12.68 -16.78
C GLY A 255 -23.32 14.06 -16.16
N ARG A 256 -24.17 14.41 -15.16
CA ARG A 256 -24.04 15.69 -14.43
C ARG A 256 -22.76 15.81 -13.63
N ALA A 257 -22.32 14.72 -13.01
CA ALA A 257 -21.06 14.69 -12.28
C ALA A 257 -19.88 14.94 -13.26
N MET A 258 -19.89 14.31 -14.40
CA MET A 258 -18.87 14.50 -15.43
C MET A 258 -18.88 15.92 -16.01
N GLU A 259 -20.05 16.48 -16.32
CA GLU A 259 -20.16 17.88 -16.76
C GLU A 259 -19.69 18.87 -15.67
N TYR A 260 -19.91 18.56 -14.40
CA TYR A 260 -19.43 19.38 -13.31
C TYR A 260 -17.90 19.37 -13.23
N ILE A 261 -17.28 18.19 -13.35
CA ILE A 261 -15.83 18.02 -13.36
C ILE A 261 -15.23 18.80 -14.55
N GLU A 262 -15.76 18.62 -15.74
CA GLU A 262 -15.28 19.32 -16.95
C GLU A 262 -15.32 20.84 -16.81
N ARG A 263 -16.37 21.40 -16.20
CA ARG A 263 -16.49 22.85 -15.96
C ARG A 263 -15.54 23.38 -14.89
N HIS A 264 -15.25 22.62 -13.84
CA HIS A 264 -14.48 23.11 -12.69
C HIS A 264 -13.03 22.65 -12.71
N ASN A 265 -12.72 21.59 -13.43
CA ASN A 265 -11.38 21.04 -13.61
C ASN A 265 -11.18 20.50 -15.02
N PRO A 266 -11.18 21.36 -16.06
CA PRO A 266 -11.13 20.93 -17.46
C PRO A 266 -9.83 20.20 -17.85
N GLU A 267 -8.77 20.35 -17.05
CA GLU A 267 -7.50 19.63 -17.26
C GLU A 267 -7.45 18.31 -16.45
N GLY A 268 -8.42 18.08 -15.59
CA GLY A 268 -8.49 16.87 -14.75
C GLY A 268 -9.06 15.69 -15.52
N THR A 269 -8.44 14.54 -15.37
CA THR A 269 -8.98 13.27 -15.87
C THR A 269 -9.58 12.51 -14.69
N PRO A 270 -10.89 12.16 -14.72
CA PRO A 270 -11.49 11.36 -13.67
C PRO A 270 -10.84 9.97 -13.66
N LEU A 271 -10.50 9.49 -12.46
CA LEU A 271 -9.97 8.14 -12.28
C LEU A 271 -11.10 7.14 -12.09
N PHE A 272 -12.06 7.47 -11.24
CA PHE A 272 -13.24 6.67 -11.00
C PHE A 272 -14.38 7.53 -10.45
N ILE A 273 -15.60 7.02 -10.57
CA ILE A 273 -16.78 7.50 -9.87
C ILE A 273 -17.21 6.40 -8.91
N THR A 274 -17.38 6.74 -7.64
CA THR A 274 -17.95 5.83 -6.63
C THR A 274 -19.42 6.18 -6.44
N ILE A 275 -20.26 5.15 -6.41
CA ILE A 275 -21.66 5.23 -6.06
C ILE A 275 -21.83 4.42 -4.78
N HIS A 276 -22.10 5.11 -3.69
CA HIS A 276 -22.32 4.49 -2.39
C HIS A 276 -23.77 4.04 -2.28
N GLU A 277 -23.98 2.89 -1.67
CA GLU A 277 -25.32 2.34 -1.37
C GLU A 277 -26.34 2.54 -2.49
N PRO A 278 -26.05 2.08 -3.72
CA PRO A 278 -26.92 2.32 -4.86
C PRO A 278 -28.35 1.87 -4.57
N ASN A 279 -29.33 2.68 -5.00
CA ASN A 279 -30.77 2.49 -4.78
C ASN A 279 -31.25 2.63 -3.31
N THR A 280 -30.42 3.17 -2.42
CA THR A 280 -30.77 3.47 -1.03
C THR A 280 -30.85 4.98 -0.79
N PRO A 281 -31.38 5.44 0.36
CA PRO A 281 -31.33 6.85 0.74
C PRO A 281 -29.92 7.40 0.93
N GLY A 282 -28.93 6.55 1.04
CA GLY A 282 -27.52 6.89 1.17
C GLY A 282 -26.79 7.09 -0.16
N GLN A 283 -27.44 6.82 -1.29
CA GLN A 283 -26.84 6.90 -2.63
C GLN A 283 -26.34 8.31 -3.01
#